data_965cb7b2b932fdc02c6be0bd3c77e3ee
#
_entry.id   965cb7b2b932fdc02c6be0bd3c77e3ee
#
_cell.length_a   1.000
_cell.length_b   1.000
_cell.length_c   1.000
_cell.angle_alpha   90.00
_cell.angle_beta   90.00
_cell.angle_gamma   90.00
#
_symmetry.space_group_name_H-M   'P 1'
#
loop_
_entity.id
_entity.type
_entity.pdbx_description
1 polymer ?
#
loop_
_entity_poly.entity_id
_entity_poly.type
_entity_poly.pdbx_seq_one_letter_code
_entity_poly.pdbx_strand_id
1 'polypeptide(L)'
;MKHLLFLVLFATASCIQAQDGWLAIGEFRDGKAVLTADKSELLQVYNQNLQQVSGINGDFKDVKIEAGAQEAYTLVFTGEAYKSTFRVEKADDGIALRVNGTISCSTTDCSQETSGCEPRFDGGDRGYCSPCSNGGECTKTVTNGSLLHAGLSVKD
;
A
#
# COMPACT_ATOMS: atom_id res chain seq x y z
N MET A 1 6.45 -44.01 -42.79
CA MET A 1 6.72 -43.74 -41.37
C MET A 1 6.58 -42.23 -41.17
N LYS A 2 5.47 -41.79 -40.54
CA LYS A 2 5.16 -40.37 -40.28
C LYS A 2 5.46 -40.09 -38.81
N HIS A 3 6.50 -39.29 -38.56
CA HIS A 3 6.83 -38.82 -37.22
C HIS A 3 5.91 -37.64 -36.87
N LEU A 4 5.00 -37.89 -35.90
CA LEU A 4 4.13 -36.89 -35.32
C LEU A 4 4.92 -36.20 -34.19
N LEU A 5 5.35 -34.96 -34.44
CA LEU A 5 6.03 -34.12 -33.46
C LEU A 5 4.96 -33.48 -32.54
N PHE A 6 4.86 -33.98 -31.31
CA PHE A 6 4.00 -33.37 -30.29
C PHE A 6 4.74 -32.17 -29.68
N LEU A 7 4.29 -30.99 -30.03
CA LEU A 7 4.72 -29.72 -29.40
C LEU A 7 3.93 -29.54 -28.10
N VAL A 8 4.58 -29.83 -26.97
CA VAL A 8 4.00 -29.56 -25.63
C VAL A 8 4.25 -28.09 -25.32
N LEU A 9 3.21 -27.25 -25.44
CA LEU A 9 3.22 -25.88 -24.96
C LEU A 9 3.11 -25.92 -23.41
N PHE A 10 4.23 -25.67 -22.72
CA PHE A 10 4.19 -25.35 -21.30
C PHE A 10 3.68 -23.92 -21.13
N ALA A 11 2.39 -23.78 -20.83
CA ALA A 11 1.83 -22.54 -20.29
C ALA A 11 2.32 -22.42 -18.84
N THR A 12 3.36 -21.63 -18.60
CA THR A 12 3.75 -21.22 -17.24
C THR A 12 2.70 -20.23 -16.76
N ALA A 13 1.69 -20.72 -16.04
CA ALA A 13 0.82 -19.88 -15.25
C ALA A 13 1.68 -19.30 -14.13
N SER A 14 2.04 -18.02 -14.26
CA SER A 14 2.62 -17.24 -13.17
C SER A 14 1.54 -17.10 -12.08
N CYS A 15 1.53 -18.03 -11.13
CA CYS A 15 0.78 -17.83 -9.89
C CYS A 15 1.39 -16.65 -9.16
N ILE A 16 0.77 -15.49 -9.25
CA ILE A 16 1.01 -14.38 -8.32
C ILE A 16 0.48 -14.87 -6.97
N GLN A 17 1.37 -15.44 -6.19
CA GLN A 17 1.08 -15.75 -4.79
C GLN A 17 1.05 -14.42 -4.05
N ALA A 18 -0.15 -13.98 -3.68
CA ALA A 18 -0.34 -12.95 -2.67
C ALA A 18 0.12 -13.54 -1.34
N GLN A 19 1.43 -13.45 -1.06
CA GLN A 19 1.99 -13.84 0.23
C GLN A 19 1.69 -12.74 1.24
N ASP A 20 0.89 -13.08 2.26
CA ASP A 20 0.77 -12.37 3.54
C ASP A 20 0.45 -10.87 3.50
N GLY A 21 -0.45 -10.44 2.58
CA GLY A 21 -0.89 -9.05 2.53
C GLY A 21 0.11 -8.07 1.92
N TRP A 22 1.28 -8.52 1.47
CA TRP A 22 2.28 -7.69 0.80
C TRP A 22 1.97 -7.53 -0.68
N LEU A 23 2.01 -6.27 -1.15
CA LEU A 23 1.82 -5.88 -2.55
C LEU A 23 3.08 -5.18 -3.06
N ALA A 24 3.65 -5.65 -4.17
CA ALA A 24 4.70 -4.93 -4.88
C ALA A 24 4.10 -3.70 -5.56
N ILE A 25 4.63 -2.52 -5.25
CA ILE A 25 4.10 -1.23 -5.74
C ILE A 25 5.10 -0.43 -6.54
N GLY A 26 6.38 -0.75 -6.46
CA GLY A 26 7.41 0.06 -7.07
C GLY A 26 8.79 -0.56 -6.98
N GLU A 27 9.78 0.25 -7.32
CA GLU A 27 11.18 -0.14 -7.31
C GLU A 27 12.07 0.99 -6.78
N PHE A 28 13.21 0.58 -6.22
CA PHE A 28 14.27 1.49 -5.83
C PHE A 28 15.30 1.56 -6.94
N ARG A 29 15.37 2.68 -7.66
CA ARG A 29 16.28 2.92 -8.77
C ARG A 29 17.03 4.23 -8.59
N ASP A 30 18.33 4.22 -8.86
CA ASP A 30 19.20 5.42 -8.82
C ASP A 30 19.07 6.24 -7.52
N GLY A 31 18.97 5.56 -6.38
CA GLY A 31 18.81 6.20 -5.08
C GLY A 31 17.41 6.75 -4.79
N LYS A 32 16.41 6.45 -5.61
CA LYS A 32 15.03 6.95 -5.47
C LYS A 32 14.01 5.81 -5.46
N ALA A 33 12.98 5.99 -4.66
CA ALA A 33 11.79 5.16 -4.70
C ALA A 33 10.88 5.61 -5.86
N VAL A 34 10.53 4.68 -6.75
CA VAL A 34 9.70 4.93 -7.93
C VAL A 34 8.46 4.05 -7.85
N LEU A 35 7.28 4.66 -7.88
CA LEU A 35 6.01 3.94 -7.98
C LEU A 35 5.87 3.38 -9.41
N THR A 36 5.73 2.06 -9.55
CA THR A 36 5.53 1.38 -10.84
C THR A 36 4.15 0.74 -10.97
N ALA A 37 3.43 0.56 -9.87
CA ALA A 37 2.04 0.10 -9.89
C ALA A 37 1.13 1.14 -10.56
N ASP A 38 0.02 0.67 -11.14
CA ASP A 38 -0.97 1.56 -11.76
C ASP A 38 -1.66 2.43 -10.70
N LYS A 39 -1.48 3.74 -10.83
CA LYS A 39 -2.04 4.73 -9.89
C LYS A 39 -3.56 4.71 -9.86
N SER A 40 -4.19 4.54 -11.02
CA SER A 40 -5.66 4.57 -11.13
C SER A 40 -6.26 3.35 -10.44
N GLU A 41 -5.63 2.18 -10.60
CA GLU A 41 -6.05 0.96 -9.93
C GLU A 41 -5.88 1.06 -8.41
N LEU A 42 -4.71 1.53 -7.94
CA LEU A 42 -4.46 1.74 -6.51
C LEU A 42 -5.49 2.70 -5.88
N LEU A 43 -5.79 3.82 -6.55
CA LEU A 43 -6.77 4.80 -6.09
C LEU A 43 -8.17 4.21 -6.04
N GLN A 44 -8.58 3.51 -7.09
CA GLN A 44 -9.91 2.89 -7.15
C GLN A 44 -10.10 1.87 -6.03
N VAL A 45 -9.16 0.92 -5.90
CA VAL A 45 -9.23 -0.15 -4.92
C VAL A 45 -9.20 0.41 -3.50
N TYR A 46 -8.30 1.35 -3.23
CA TYR A 46 -8.17 1.90 -1.89
C TYR A 46 -9.39 2.73 -1.46
N ASN A 47 -9.91 3.62 -2.32
CA ASN A 47 -11.13 4.39 -2.02
C ASN A 47 -12.30 3.47 -1.69
N GLN A 48 -12.48 2.41 -2.48
CA GLN A 48 -13.55 1.45 -2.28
C GLN A 48 -13.40 0.67 -0.96
N ASN A 49 -12.22 0.11 -0.72
CA ASN A 49 -11.97 -0.73 0.45
C ASN A 49 -12.01 0.09 1.75
N LEU A 50 -11.42 1.28 1.78
CA LEU A 50 -11.43 2.13 2.97
C LEU A 50 -12.87 2.51 3.36
N GLN A 51 -13.69 2.88 2.40
CA GLN A 51 -15.10 3.19 2.65
C GLN A 51 -15.86 1.99 3.21
N GLN A 52 -15.64 0.79 2.66
CA GLN A 52 -16.30 -0.45 3.13
C GLN A 52 -15.89 -0.82 4.55
N VAL A 53 -14.61 -0.69 4.89
CA VAL A 53 -14.07 -1.16 6.18
C VAL A 53 -14.24 -0.16 7.30
N SER A 54 -14.07 1.13 7.02
CA SER A 54 -14.03 2.18 8.04
C SER A 54 -15.12 3.24 7.93
N GLY A 55 -15.89 3.22 6.83
CA GLY A 55 -16.85 4.29 6.52
C GLY A 55 -16.20 5.60 6.07
N ILE A 56 -14.86 5.67 5.99
CA ILE A 56 -14.14 6.87 5.55
C ILE A 56 -14.26 6.99 4.03
N ASN A 57 -14.86 8.08 3.57
CA ASN A 57 -14.84 8.47 2.16
C ASN A 57 -13.68 9.45 1.92
N GLY A 58 -12.50 8.92 1.63
CA GLY A 58 -11.28 9.72 1.45
C GLY A 58 -11.23 10.50 0.14
N ASP A 59 -11.98 10.03 -0.86
CA ASP A 59 -11.99 10.58 -2.25
C ASP A 59 -10.57 10.93 -2.74
N PHE A 60 -9.66 9.97 -2.55
CA PHE A 60 -8.25 10.16 -2.92
C PHE A 60 -8.08 10.30 -4.43
N LYS A 61 -7.29 11.29 -4.84
CA LYS A 61 -7.06 11.68 -6.25
C LYS A 61 -5.63 11.46 -6.72
N ASP A 62 -4.67 11.36 -5.80
CA ASP A 62 -3.27 11.08 -6.12
C ASP A 62 -2.67 10.07 -5.15
N VAL A 63 -1.68 9.35 -5.64
CA VAL A 63 -0.87 8.40 -4.88
C VAL A 63 0.59 8.52 -5.30
N LYS A 64 1.50 8.57 -4.31
CA LYS A 64 2.95 8.67 -4.51
C LYS A 64 3.71 7.97 -3.40
N ILE A 65 4.99 7.63 -3.67
CA ILE A 65 5.92 7.21 -2.63
C ILE A 65 6.72 8.42 -2.18
N GLU A 66 6.78 8.65 -0.88
CA GLU A 66 7.59 9.69 -0.26
C GLU A 66 8.66 9.07 0.63
N ALA A 67 9.81 9.75 0.73
CA ALA A 67 10.81 9.40 1.72
C ALA A 67 10.33 9.90 3.09
N GLY A 68 10.24 8.99 4.04
CA GLY A 68 9.92 9.30 5.43
C GLY A 68 11.18 9.51 6.28
N ALA A 69 11.01 9.65 7.58
CA ALA A 69 12.13 9.71 8.51
C ALA A 69 12.86 8.35 8.58
N GLN A 70 14.17 8.37 8.84
CA GLN A 70 15.01 7.16 9.06
C GLN A 70 15.07 6.19 7.87
N GLU A 71 15.20 6.70 6.65
CA GLU A 71 15.29 5.90 5.42
C GLU A 71 14.04 5.02 5.16
N ALA A 72 12.94 5.25 5.87
CA ALA A 72 11.67 4.61 5.59
C ALA A 72 10.99 5.28 4.40
N TYR A 73 10.17 4.52 3.68
CA TYR A 73 9.32 5.04 2.62
C TYR A 73 7.87 4.91 3.02
N THR A 74 7.06 5.83 2.53
CA THR A 74 5.62 5.88 2.81
C THR A 74 4.87 6.01 1.50
N LEU A 75 3.88 5.14 1.26
CA LEU A 75 2.91 5.31 0.19
C LEU A 75 1.85 6.27 0.70
N VAL A 76 1.69 7.41 0.03
CA VAL A 76 0.80 8.50 0.45
C VAL A 76 -0.32 8.66 -0.56
N PHE A 77 -1.55 8.51 -0.10
CA PHE A 77 -2.76 8.85 -0.83
C PHE A 77 -3.23 10.23 -0.40
N THR A 78 -3.56 11.09 -1.37
CA THR A 78 -3.99 12.47 -1.12
C THR A 78 -5.33 12.73 -1.80
N GLY A 79 -6.30 13.24 -1.03
CA GLY A 79 -7.59 13.75 -1.48
C GLY A 79 -7.71 15.24 -1.18
N GLU A 80 -8.91 15.82 -1.35
CA GLU A 80 -9.16 17.23 -1.00
C GLU A 80 -9.03 17.48 0.52
N ALA A 81 -9.66 16.60 1.34
CA ALA A 81 -9.69 16.73 2.78
C ALA A 81 -8.78 15.74 3.48
N TYR A 82 -8.60 14.55 2.91
CA TYR A 82 -7.91 13.44 3.54
C TYR A 82 -6.49 13.23 3.00
N LYS A 83 -5.58 12.87 3.90
CA LYS A 83 -4.35 12.14 3.60
C LYS A 83 -4.45 10.75 4.21
N SER A 84 -3.94 9.75 3.53
CA SER A 84 -3.78 8.42 4.09
C SER A 84 -2.45 7.81 3.69
N THR A 85 -1.86 7.05 4.61
CA THR A 85 -0.48 6.59 4.48
C THR A 85 -0.34 5.12 4.82
N PHE A 86 0.59 4.47 4.12
CA PHE A 86 1.02 3.10 4.37
C PHE A 86 2.54 3.05 4.45
N ARG A 87 3.07 2.16 5.28
CA ARG A 87 4.49 1.88 5.32
C ARG A 87 4.91 1.09 4.07
N VAL A 88 6.01 1.52 3.45
CA VAL A 88 6.66 0.85 2.34
C VAL A 88 8.01 0.30 2.81
N GLU A 89 8.31 -0.93 2.41
CA GLU A 89 9.58 -1.60 2.72
C GLU A 89 10.26 -2.03 1.43
N LYS A 90 11.59 -2.08 1.45
CA LYS A 90 12.35 -2.76 0.41
C LYS A 90 12.22 -4.26 0.61
N ALA A 91 12.02 -5.00 -0.47
CA ALA A 91 12.10 -6.44 -0.45
C ALA A 91 13.56 -6.90 -0.23
N ASP A 92 13.76 -8.20 -0.01
CA ASP A 92 15.07 -8.78 0.30
C ASP A 92 16.09 -8.61 -0.83
N ASP A 93 15.63 -8.39 -2.07
CA ASP A 93 16.47 -8.07 -3.23
C ASP A 93 17.01 -6.63 -3.20
N GLY A 94 16.52 -5.79 -2.28
CA GLY A 94 16.88 -4.38 -2.14
C GLY A 94 16.37 -3.47 -3.27
N ILE A 95 15.62 -4.01 -4.23
CA ILE A 95 15.13 -3.31 -5.42
C ILE A 95 13.63 -3.12 -5.37
N ALA A 96 12.87 -4.20 -5.18
CA ALA A 96 11.41 -4.12 -5.13
C ALA A 96 10.94 -3.36 -3.89
N LEU A 97 9.95 -2.49 -4.08
CA LEU A 97 9.25 -1.78 -3.02
C LEU A 97 7.89 -2.44 -2.83
N ARG A 98 7.60 -2.84 -1.61
CA ARG A 98 6.36 -3.51 -1.25
C ARG A 98 5.67 -2.81 -0.09
N VAL A 99 4.35 -2.88 -0.06
CA VAL A 99 3.51 -2.34 1.00
C VAL A 99 2.70 -3.45 1.64
N ASN A 100 2.67 -3.47 2.97
CA ASN A 100 1.69 -4.25 3.70
C ASN A 100 0.44 -3.39 3.87
N GLY A 101 -0.61 -3.70 3.12
CA GLY A 101 -1.85 -2.92 3.09
C GLY A 101 -2.81 -3.19 4.24
N THR A 102 -2.39 -3.91 5.28
CA THR A 102 -3.26 -4.27 6.42
C THR A 102 -3.44 -3.14 7.43
N ILE A 103 -2.54 -2.16 7.45
CA ILE A 103 -2.60 -1.00 8.35
C ILE A 103 -2.46 0.27 7.53
N SER A 104 -3.44 1.17 7.66
CA SER A 104 -3.36 2.53 7.14
C SER A 104 -3.60 3.55 8.24
N CYS A 105 -3.03 4.74 8.06
CA CYS A 105 -3.21 5.90 8.93
C CYS A 105 -3.84 7.02 8.11
N SER A 106 -5.02 7.49 8.51
CA SER A 106 -5.80 8.48 7.76
C SER A 106 -6.13 9.68 8.63
N THR A 107 -6.06 10.87 8.05
CA THR A 107 -6.33 12.14 8.76
C THR A 107 -6.91 13.19 7.84
N THR A 108 -7.72 14.08 8.41
CA THR A 108 -8.10 15.38 7.83
C THR A 108 -7.26 16.51 8.43
N ASP A 109 -6.84 16.39 9.68
CA ASP A 109 -6.28 17.47 10.47
C ASP A 109 -4.87 17.87 10.05
N CYS A 110 -4.08 16.88 9.60
CA CYS A 110 -2.75 17.14 9.08
C CYS A 110 -2.57 16.62 7.63
N SER A 111 -3.63 16.68 6.83
CA SER A 111 -3.63 16.20 5.44
C SER A 111 -2.64 16.97 4.55
N GLN A 112 -2.32 18.22 4.89
CA GLN A 112 -1.37 19.06 4.17
C GLN A 112 0.06 19.01 4.72
N GLU A 113 0.28 18.29 5.83
CA GLU A 113 1.60 18.16 6.42
C GLU A 113 2.41 17.07 5.72
N THR A 114 3.72 17.28 5.58
CA THR A 114 4.65 16.30 4.98
C THR A 114 5.00 15.18 5.95
N SER A 115 4.77 15.37 7.26
CA SER A 115 5.03 14.38 8.31
C SER A 115 3.83 14.25 9.23
N GLY A 116 3.79 13.18 10.01
CA GLY A 116 2.68 12.88 10.90
C GLY A 116 1.60 12.02 10.24
N CYS A 117 0.83 11.33 11.07
CA CYS A 117 -0.16 10.33 10.68
C CYS A 117 0.42 9.25 9.74
N GLU A 118 1.55 8.68 10.15
CA GLU A 118 2.25 7.64 9.40
C GLU A 118 2.29 6.34 10.21
N PRO A 119 2.19 5.15 9.56
CA PRO A 119 2.34 3.88 10.26
C PRO A 119 3.75 3.72 10.83
N ARG A 120 3.82 3.37 12.11
CA ARG A 120 5.04 3.06 12.85
C ARG A 120 4.91 1.68 13.48
N PHE A 121 6.03 0.97 13.62
CA PHE A 121 6.09 -0.37 14.17
C PHE A 121 7.20 -0.46 15.22
N ASP A 122 6.87 -0.90 16.42
CA ASP A 122 7.79 -1.01 17.57
C ASP A 122 8.43 -2.40 17.64
N GLY A 123 8.91 -2.93 16.52
CA GLY A 123 9.58 -4.23 16.46
C GLY A 123 8.66 -5.45 16.55
N GLY A 124 7.36 -5.28 16.39
CA GLY A 124 6.36 -6.34 16.31
C GLY A 124 5.28 -6.05 15.27
N ASP A 125 4.33 -6.95 15.10
CA ASP A 125 3.24 -6.84 14.11
C ASP A 125 2.21 -5.76 14.44
N ARG A 126 2.32 -5.11 15.60
CA ARG A 126 1.40 -4.07 16.04
C ARG A 126 1.92 -2.70 15.62
N GLY A 127 1.41 -2.22 14.49
CA GLY A 127 1.64 -0.84 14.09
C GLY A 127 0.80 0.14 14.89
N TYR A 128 1.27 1.37 15.00
CA TYR A 128 0.50 2.54 15.46
C TYR A 128 0.66 3.68 14.47
N CYS A 129 -0.22 4.68 14.52
CA CYS A 129 -0.07 5.87 13.71
C CYS A 129 0.66 6.95 14.52
N SER A 130 1.69 7.56 13.93
CA SER A 130 2.32 8.72 14.55
C SER A 130 1.31 9.88 14.67
N PRO A 131 1.37 10.70 15.72
CA PRO A 131 0.50 11.86 15.85
C PRO A 131 0.76 12.88 14.74
N CYS A 132 -0.23 13.70 14.44
CA CYS A 132 -0.03 14.92 13.65
C CYS A 132 0.87 15.90 14.41
N SER A 133 1.72 16.65 13.70
CA SER A 133 2.62 17.63 14.35
C SER A 133 1.86 18.80 14.97
N ASN A 134 0.68 19.10 14.44
CA ASN A 134 -0.23 20.14 14.98
C ASN A 134 -1.11 19.63 16.15
N GLY A 135 -0.96 18.35 16.56
CA GLY A 135 -1.78 17.74 17.61
C GLY A 135 -3.15 17.26 17.13
N GLY A 136 -3.43 17.30 15.83
CA GLY A 136 -4.68 16.82 15.25
C GLY A 136 -4.81 15.29 15.28
N GLU A 137 -6.01 14.80 14.98
CA GLU A 137 -6.36 13.40 15.06
C GLU A 137 -5.83 12.59 13.85
N CYS A 138 -5.46 11.36 14.14
CA CYS A 138 -5.03 10.38 13.16
C CYS A 138 -5.72 9.05 13.41
N THR A 139 -6.53 8.60 12.45
CA THR A 139 -7.29 7.35 12.54
C THR A 139 -6.47 6.19 12.00
N LYS A 140 -6.34 5.15 12.81
CA LYS A 140 -5.74 3.87 12.40
C LYS A 140 -6.82 2.92 11.92
N THR A 141 -6.66 2.39 10.71
CA THR A 141 -7.48 1.29 10.16
C THR A 141 -6.65 0.02 10.09
N VAL A 142 -7.18 -1.08 10.62
CA VAL A 142 -6.54 -2.41 10.59
C VAL A 142 -7.49 -3.42 9.98
N THR A 143 -6.96 -4.26 9.08
CA THR A 143 -7.72 -5.30 8.37
C THR A 143 -6.98 -6.63 8.36
N ASN A 144 -7.70 -7.72 8.14
CA ASN A 144 -7.10 -9.06 7.99
C ASN A 144 -6.52 -9.31 6.58
N GLY A 145 -6.76 -8.38 5.63
CA GLY A 145 -6.26 -8.42 4.27
C GLY A 145 -5.81 -7.04 3.83
N SER A 146 -5.12 -6.96 2.70
CA SER A 146 -4.63 -5.68 2.21
C SER A 146 -5.76 -4.80 1.69
N LEU A 147 -5.85 -3.56 2.20
CA LEU A 147 -6.73 -2.50 1.67
C LEU A 147 -6.43 -2.12 0.21
N LEU A 148 -5.29 -2.57 -0.31
CA LEU A 148 -4.81 -2.27 -1.65
C LEU A 148 -5.05 -3.42 -2.65
N HIS A 149 -5.71 -4.50 -2.23
CA HIS A 149 -6.07 -5.60 -3.12
C HIS A 149 -7.55 -5.54 -3.52
N ALA A 150 -7.83 -5.84 -4.78
CA ALA A 150 -9.19 -6.06 -5.25
C ALA A 150 -9.81 -7.28 -4.53
N GLY A 151 -11.08 -7.16 -4.13
CA GLY A 151 -11.81 -8.27 -3.50
C GLY A 151 -11.49 -8.48 -2.01
N LEU A 152 -11.14 -7.43 -1.29
CA LEU A 152 -11.04 -7.48 0.17
C LEU A 152 -12.35 -8.04 0.76
N SER A 153 -12.26 -9.21 1.41
CA SER A 153 -13.39 -9.76 2.17
C SER A 153 -13.40 -9.15 3.55
N VAL A 154 -14.41 -8.34 3.84
CA VAL A 154 -14.71 -7.91 5.22
C VAL A 154 -15.30 -9.13 5.92
N LYS A 155 -14.65 -9.65 6.95
CA LYS A 155 -15.27 -10.64 7.85
C LYS A 155 -16.12 -9.88 8.85
N ASP A 156 -17.43 -10.12 8.77
CA ASP A 156 -18.39 -9.72 9.79
C ASP A 156 -18.07 -10.36 11.14
#